data_32c905734e7c3e999623d61d0fc3e23b
#
_entry.id   32c905734e7c3e999623d61d0fc3e23b
#
_cell.length_a   1.000
_cell.length_b   1.000
_cell.length_c   1.000
_cell.angle_alpha   90.00
_cell.angle_beta   90.00
_cell.angle_gamma   90.00
#
_symmetry.space_group_name_H-M   'P 1'
#
loop_
_entity.id
_entity.type
_entity.pdbx_description
1 polymer ?
#
loop_
_entity_poly.entity_id
_entity_poly.type
_entity_poly.pdbx_seq_one_letter_code
_entity_poly.pdbx_strand_id
1 'polypeptide(L)'
;MPKKKEPLKQIHLFMVPPQIPLDDNRRLKELYRYEVLDTSYEDEFNDVVQLAATICKTPIALISLIDANRQWFKARYGLDMKEFPRDISFCGHTITSNTAIFEITDATQDERFIDNPLVIGEPYIRFYTGVPLINSNGFKVGTISVMDTKPGELNEEQIFTLQTLARQVVKLLDQNLLNKQLEQQQEKLQQQMEMQNRILSIIAHDVRNPIGAVKSIIELNARKILSQHDSVELMNMAGKQIDGTVELLNNLVDWGSMQMRGQGFEKEKVHMRTLVSNMFKSFEVMASLKSNIMVNLVDEDLFIKSEINSMRFILRNLISNANKFTKEGVITVYAHKEDKEIMLSVSDTGVGMTEEVKAKLFDGEHYQSTTGTGDEKGSGLGLILTKDFIHMLGGSIKVESTIDKGTSVYLYFND
;
A
#
# COMPACT_ATOMS: atom_id res chain seq x y z
N MET A 1 -28.05 -24.91 -35.09
CA MET A 1 -28.69 -24.20 -33.99
C MET A 1 -28.29 -24.90 -32.71
N PRO A 2 -27.55 -24.27 -31.76
CA PRO A 2 -27.20 -24.90 -30.51
C PRO A 2 -28.41 -24.89 -29.57
N LYS A 3 -28.73 -26.04 -28.99
CA LYS A 3 -29.77 -26.16 -27.96
C LYS A 3 -29.37 -25.36 -26.75
N LYS A 4 -30.17 -24.37 -26.36
CA LYS A 4 -30.08 -23.68 -25.08
C LYS A 4 -30.21 -24.72 -23.96
N LYS A 5 -29.16 -24.88 -23.15
CA LYS A 5 -29.25 -25.62 -21.87
C LYS A 5 -30.16 -24.82 -20.94
N GLU A 6 -31.29 -25.40 -20.56
CA GLU A 6 -32.17 -24.87 -19.52
C GLU A 6 -31.45 -24.80 -18.17
N PRO A 7 -31.70 -23.83 -17.33
CA PRO A 7 -31.05 -23.72 -16.02
C PRO A 7 -31.60 -24.79 -15.06
N LEU A 8 -30.70 -25.46 -14.35
CA LEU A 8 -30.88 -26.48 -13.30
C LEU A 8 -31.74 -26.04 -12.09
N LYS A 9 -32.70 -25.18 -12.24
CA LYS A 9 -33.39 -24.48 -11.13
C LYS A 9 -34.61 -25.16 -10.51
N GLN A 10 -34.96 -26.42 -10.84
CA GLN A 10 -36.26 -26.98 -10.43
C GLN A 10 -36.29 -28.38 -9.76
N ILE A 11 -35.14 -28.91 -9.29
CA ILE A 11 -35.12 -30.24 -8.62
C ILE A 11 -34.39 -30.15 -7.27
N HIS A 12 -34.97 -29.46 -6.29
CA HIS A 12 -34.40 -29.36 -4.94
C HIS A 12 -35.36 -29.74 -3.81
N LEU A 13 -36.28 -30.70 -4.01
CA LEU A 13 -37.28 -30.96 -2.96
C LEU A 13 -36.82 -31.95 -1.88
N PHE A 14 -35.73 -32.72 -2.04
CA PHE A 14 -35.31 -33.75 -1.06
C PHE A 14 -33.80 -33.78 -0.74
N MET A 15 -32.96 -33.13 -1.50
CA MET A 15 -31.52 -33.11 -1.24
C MET A 15 -31.18 -32.44 0.08
N VAL A 16 -30.33 -33.05 0.91
CA VAL A 16 -29.80 -32.46 2.15
C VAL A 16 -28.59 -31.59 1.83
N PRO A 17 -28.69 -30.24 1.84
CA PRO A 17 -27.53 -29.39 1.61
C PRO A 17 -26.52 -29.53 2.76
N PRO A 18 -25.21 -29.31 2.51
CA PRO A 18 -24.22 -29.33 3.54
C PRO A 18 -24.50 -28.24 4.59
N GLN A 19 -24.32 -28.56 5.84
CA GLN A 19 -24.45 -27.59 6.93
C GLN A 19 -23.40 -26.49 6.76
N ILE A 20 -23.74 -25.28 7.18
CA ILE A 20 -22.78 -24.17 7.25
C ILE A 20 -22.04 -24.28 8.61
N PRO A 21 -20.69 -24.34 8.63
CA PRO A 21 -19.93 -24.36 9.87
C PRO A 21 -20.27 -23.15 10.76
N LEU A 22 -20.32 -23.34 12.07
CA LEU A 22 -20.61 -22.25 13.02
C LEU A 22 -19.59 -21.08 12.93
N ASP A 23 -18.39 -21.39 12.51
CA ASP A 23 -17.28 -20.45 12.34
C ASP A 23 -17.01 -20.08 10.85
N ASP A 24 -17.98 -20.30 9.97
CA ASP A 24 -17.81 -20.12 8.51
C ASP A 24 -17.28 -18.73 8.13
N ASN A 25 -17.70 -17.67 8.83
CA ASN A 25 -17.16 -16.33 8.61
C ASN A 25 -15.65 -16.22 8.88
N ARG A 26 -15.14 -16.96 9.89
CA ARG A 26 -13.69 -17.01 10.18
C ARG A 26 -12.96 -17.86 9.15
N ARG A 27 -13.55 -19.00 8.82
CA ARG A 27 -13.05 -19.90 7.76
C ARG A 27 -12.94 -19.18 6.42
N LEU A 28 -13.95 -18.42 6.02
CA LEU A 28 -13.93 -17.62 4.77
C LEU A 28 -12.84 -16.53 4.80
N LYS A 29 -12.63 -15.87 5.93
CA LYS A 29 -11.52 -14.92 6.07
C LYS A 29 -10.16 -15.61 5.85
N GLU A 30 -9.97 -16.79 6.39
CA GLU A 30 -8.76 -17.59 6.18
C GLU A 30 -8.62 -18.06 4.72
N LEU A 31 -9.71 -18.44 4.07
CA LEU A 31 -9.70 -18.77 2.64
C LEU A 31 -9.32 -17.56 1.78
N TYR A 32 -9.95 -16.41 2.02
CA TYR A 32 -9.68 -15.19 1.25
C TYR A 32 -8.26 -14.65 1.47
N ARG A 33 -7.65 -14.92 2.61
CA ARG A 33 -6.26 -14.57 2.88
C ARG A 33 -5.27 -15.21 1.90
N TYR A 34 -5.59 -16.38 1.35
CA TYR A 34 -4.76 -17.03 0.34
C TYR A 34 -4.81 -16.33 -1.03
N GLU A 35 -5.84 -15.53 -1.30
CA GLU A 35 -6.04 -14.82 -2.58
C GLU A 35 -5.93 -15.74 -3.81
N VAL A 36 -6.43 -16.96 -3.70
CA VAL A 36 -6.31 -18.01 -4.73
C VAL A 36 -7.59 -18.24 -5.53
N LEU A 37 -8.73 -17.70 -5.07
CA LEU A 37 -9.98 -17.81 -5.82
C LEU A 37 -9.90 -17.02 -7.12
N ASP A 38 -10.49 -17.59 -8.17
CA ASP A 38 -10.55 -17.02 -9.52
C ASP A 38 -9.17 -16.78 -10.18
N THR A 39 -8.11 -17.41 -9.65
CA THR A 39 -6.77 -17.40 -10.25
C THR A 39 -6.65 -18.40 -11.39
N SER A 40 -5.60 -18.25 -12.22
CA SER A 40 -5.24 -19.22 -13.25
C SER A 40 -4.89 -20.57 -12.64
N TYR A 41 -4.93 -21.61 -13.48
CA TYR A 41 -4.42 -22.94 -13.13
C TYR A 41 -2.89 -22.89 -12.97
N GLU A 42 -2.40 -23.66 -12.00
CA GLU A 42 -0.98 -23.80 -11.68
C GLU A 42 -0.62 -25.28 -11.79
N ASP A 43 0.49 -25.60 -12.42
CA ASP A 43 0.90 -26.97 -12.74
C ASP A 43 1.09 -27.82 -11.47
N GLU A 44 1.61 -27.22 -10.38
CA GLU A 44 1.84 -27.90 -9.12
C GLU A 44 0.54 -28.49 -8.52
N PHE A 45 -0.58 -27.76 -8.61
CA PHE A 45 -1.87 -28.27 -8.14
C PHE A 45 -2.48 -29.27 -9.12
N ASN A 46 -2.25 -29.11 -10.43
CA ASN A 46 -2.71 -30.05 -11.44
C ASN A 46 -1.99 -31.41 -11.30
N ASP A 47 -0.69 -31.40 -11.04
CA ASP A 47 0.09 -32.62 -10.78
C ASP A 47 -0.44 -33.39 -9.58
N VAL A 48 -0.83 -32.69 -8.52
CA VAL A 48 -1.40 -33.30 -7.31
C VAL A 48 -2.73 -34.01 -7.62
N VAL A 49 -3.65 -33.40 -8.39
CA VAL A 49 -4.93 -34.06 -8.72
C VAL A 49 -4.72 -35.24 -9.69
N GLN A 50 -3.80 -35.11 -10.63
CA GLN A 50 -3.46 -36.22 -11.54
C GLN A 50 -2.87 -37.41 -10.78
N LEU A 51 -1.99 -37.13 -9.79
CA LEU A 51 -1.42 -38.17 -8.94
C LEU A 51 -2.50 -38.81 -8.06
N ALA A 52 -3.40 -38.02 -7.47
CA ALA A 52 -4.54 -38.52 -6.68
C ALA A 52 -5.41 -39.47 -7.53
N ALA A 53 -5.80 -39.06 -8.75
CA ALA A 53 -6.60 -39.87 -9.65
C ALA A 53 -5.91 -41.17 -10.01
N THR A 54 -4.60 -41.13 -10.33
CA THR A 54 -3.79 -42.28 -10.72
C THR A 54 -3.67 -43.30 -9.59
N ILE A 55 -3.34 -42.88 -8.35
CA ILE A 55 -3.12 -43.78 -7.23
C ILE A 55 -4.45 -44.35 -6.74
N CYS A 56 -5.50 -43.53 -6.65
CA CYS A 56 -6.82 -43.96 -6.25
C CYS A 56 -7.56 -44.74 -7.36
N LYS A 57 -7.03 -44.71 -8.58
CA LYS A 57 -7.62 -45.37 -9.77
C LYS A 57 -9.04 -44.86 -10.05
N THR A 58 -9.26 -43.55 -9.88
CA THR A 58 -10.55 -42.89 -10.10
C THR A 58 -10.50 -41.98 -11.33
N PRO A 59 -11.60 -41.85 -12.08
CA PRO A 59 -11.64 -41.01 -13.29
C PRO A 59 -11.66 -39.51 -12.96
N ILE A 60 -12.01 -39.11 -11.72
CA ILE A 60 -12.13 -37.70 -11.32
C ILE A 60 -11.36 -37.46 -10.00
N ALA A 61 -10.56 -36.40 -10.00
CA ALA A 61 -9.92 -35.88 -8.80
C ALA A 61 -9.94 -34.35 -8.81
N LEU A 62 -10.18 -33.73 -7.64
CA LEU A 62 -10.37 -32.30 -7.51
C LEU A 62 -9.61 -31.74 -6.29
N ILE A 63 -9.03 -30.56 -6.44
CA ILE A 63 -8.73 -29.67 -5.32
C ILE A 63 -9.77 -28.57 -5.34
N SER A 64 -10.64 -28.58 -4.33
CA SER A 64 -11.80 -27.70 -4.20
C SER A 64 -11.62 -26.73 -3.06
N LEU A 65 -11.89 -25.45 -3.27
CA LEU A 65 -11.98 -24.43 -2.22
C LEU A 65 -13.45 -24.07 -2.01
N ILE A 66 -13.90 -24.05 -0.75
CA ILE A 66 -15.31 -23.85 -0.42
C ILE A 66 -15.53 -22.38 -0.06
N ASP A 67 -16.04 -21.64 -1.03
CA ASP A 67 -16.42 -20.23 -0.89
C ASP A 67 -17.80 -20.07 -0.22
N ALA A 68 -18.27 -18.84 -0.08
CA ALA A 68 -19.56 -18.53 0.56
C ALA A 68 -20.74 -19.26 -0.08
N ASN A 69 -20.82 -19.24 -1.42
CA ASN A 69 -21.96 -19.78 -2.19
C ASN A 69 -21.57 -20.82 -3.24
N ARG A 70 -20.28 -21.11 -3.37
CA ARG A 70 -19.74 -22.00 -4.42
C ARG A 70 -18.60 -22.88 -3.91
N GLN A 71 -18.43 -23.99 -4.57
CA GLN A 71 -17.24 -24.82 -4.56
C GLN A 71 -16.43 -24.50 -5.79
N TRP A 72 -15.29 -23.81 -5.64
CA TRP A 72 -14.41 -23.44 -6.73
C TRP A 72 -13.24 -24.43 -6.84
N PHE A 73 -12.86 -24.80 -8.07
CA PHE A 73 -11.80 -25.78 -8.31
C PHE A 73 -10.47 -25.11 -8.58
N LYS A 74 -9.53 -25.21 -7.65
CA LYS A 74 -8.13 -24.80 -7.85
C LYS A 74 -7.43 -25.69 -8.88
N ALA A 75 -7.67 -27.00 -8.82
CA ALA A 75 -7.22 -27.95 -9.82
C ALA A 75 -8.26 -29.06 -10.01
N ARG A 76 -8.28 -29.66 -11.20
CA ARG A 76 -9.25 -30.68 -11.56
C ARG A 76 -8.66 -31.66 -12.58
N TYR A 77 -9.06 -32.90 -12.43
CA TYR A 77 -8.78 -33.98 -13.38
C TYR A 77 -10.07 -34.72 -13.69
N GLY A 78 -10.35 -34.98 -14.98
CA GLY A 78 -11.53 -35.73 -15.43
C GLY A 78 -12.87 -34.96 -15.34
N LEU A 79 -12.85 -33.64 -15.13
CA LEU A 79 -14.03 -32.77 -15.04
C LEU A 79 -13.77 -31.44 -15.75
N ASP A 80 -14.67 -31.00 -16.63
CA ASP A 80 -14.52 -29.75 -17.39
C ASP A 80 -15.09 -28.49 -16.67
N MET A 81 -15.93 -28.69 -15.66
CA MET A 81 -16.55 -27.58 -14.93
C MET A 81 -15.53 -26.89 -14.01
N LYS A 82 -15.68 -25.57 -13.81
CA LYS A 82 -14.77 -24.77 -12.98
C LYS A 82 -15.24 -24.63 -11.55
N GLU A 83 -16.54 -24.76 -11.30
CA GLU A 83 -17.17 -24.60 -9.99
C GLU A 83 -18.53 -25.28 -9.95
N PHE A 84 -19.01 -25.54 -8.74
CA PHE A 84 -20.39 -25.96 -8.45
C PHE A 84 -21.01 -25.03 -7.40
N PRO A 85 -22.36 -24.92 -7.36
CA PRO A 85 -23.05 -24.35 -6.21
C PRO A 85 -22.67 -25.10 -4.91
N ARG A 86 -22.50 -24.37 -3.81
CA ARG A 86 -22.09 -24.96 -2.52
C ARG A 86 -23.14 -25.91 -1.95
N ASP A 87 -24.40 -25.67 -2.22
CA ASP A 87 -25.55 -26.44 -1.71
C ASP A 87 -25.61 -27.88 -2.27
N ILE A 88 -25.10 -28.13 -3.46
CA ILE A 88 -25.02 -29.48 -4.06
C ILE A 88 -23.67 -30.18 -3.82
N SER A 89 -22.78 -29.55 -3.07
CA SER A 89 -21.38 -29.94 -2.96
C SER A 89 -21.14 -31.11 -1.98
N PHE A 90 -20.57 -32.20 -2.46
CA PHE A 90 -20.00 -33.26 -1.61
C PHE A 90 -18.88 -32.72 -0.69
N CYS A 91 -18.06 -31.82 -1.22
CA CYS A 91 -16.97 -31.20 -0.48
C CYS A 91 -17.48 -30.29 0.65
N GLY A 92 -18.67 -29.69 0.50
CA GLY A 92 -19.35 -28.97 1.54
C GLY A 92 -19.64 -29.85 2.77
N HIS A 93 -20.06 -31.11 2.55
CA HIS A 93 -20.23 -32.09 3.63
C HIS A 93 -18.90 -32.53 4.23
N THR A 94 -17.83 -32.63 3.44
CA THR A 94 -16.49 -32.98 3.92
C THR A 94 -15.96 -31.94 4.91
N ILE A 95 -16.08 -30.64 4.62
CA ILE A 95 -15.59 -29.60 5.55
C ILE A 95 -16.37 -29.50 6.84
N THR A 96 -17.64 -29.96 6.87
CA THR A 96 -18.48 -29.97 8.07
C THR A 96 -18.36 -31.27 8.86
N SER A 97 -17.85 -32.35 8.26
CA SER A 97 -17.59 -33.60 8.95
C SER A 97 -16.51 -33.48 10.01
N ASN A 98 -16.66 -34.20 11.11
CA ASN A 98 -15.66 -34.31 12.20
C ASN A 98 -14.60 -35.40 11.93
N THR A 99 -14.71 -36.12 10.80
CA THR A 99 -13.80 -37.20 10.44
C THR A 99 -12.60 -36.65 9.65
N ALA A 100 -11.48 -37.36 9.68
CA ALA A 100 -10.29 -37.03 8.89
C ALA A 100 -10.51 -37.29 7.39
N ILE A 101 -11.50 -38.13 7.07
CA ILE A 101 -11.92 -38.49 5.73
C ILE A 101 -13.45 -38.55 5.71
N PHE A 102 -14.05 -38.11 4.64
CA PHE A 102 -15.45 -38.25 4.36
C PHE A 102 -15.62 -39.10 3.11
N GLU A 103 -16.22 -40.29 3.28
CA GLU A 103 -16.38 -41.28 2.21
C GLU A 103 -17.84 -41.64 1.99
N ILE A 104 -18.20 -41.84 0.73
CA ILE A 104 -19.49 -42.30 0.23
C ILE A 104 -19.22 -43.39 -0.76
N THR A 105 -19.50 -44.66 -0.38
CA THR A 105 -19.22 -45.82 -1.18
C THR A 105 -20.20 -46.01 -2.36
N ASP A 106 -21.47 -45.60 -2.15
CA ASP A 106 -22.50 -45.52 -3.20
C ASP A 106 -23.48 -44.37 -2.91
N ALA A 107 -23.33 -43.29 -3.65
CA ALA A 107 -24.16 -42.10 -3.51
C ALA A 107 -25.64 -42.31 -3.84
N THR A 108 -26.02 -43.41 -4.53
CA THR A 108 -27.41 -43.75 -4.80
C THR A 108 -28.11 -44.41 -3.63
N GLN A 109 -27.35 -44.86 -2.61
CA GLN A 109 -27.84 -45.45 -1.38
C GLN A 109 -27.73 -44.53 -0.18
N ASP A 110 -27.10 -43.35 -0.33
CA ASP A 110 -26.92 -42.39 0.72
C ASP A 110 -28.06 -41.34 0.71
N GLU A 111 -28.86 -41.30 1.75
CA GLU A 111 -30.04 -40.44 1.87
C GLU A 111 -29.72 -38.92 1.64
N ARG A 112 -28.48 -38.50 1.86
CA ARG A 112 -28.02 -37.11 1.65
C ARG A 112 -27.83 -36.76 0.19
N PHE A 113 -27.59 -37.79 -0.66
CA PHE A 113 -27.13 -37.58 -2.05
C PHE A 113 -28.00 -38.25 -3.12
N ILE A 114 -28.98 -39.10 -2.73
CA ILE A 114 -29.82 -39.86 -3.67
C ILE A 114 -30.47 -38.97 -4.76
N ASP A 115 -30.86 -37.73 -4.39
CA ASP A 115 -31.50 -36.74 -5.28
C ASP A 115 -30.51 -35.64 -5.74
N ASN A 116 -29.21 -35.78 -5.43
CA ASN A 116 -28.23 -34.77 -5.79
C ASN A 116 -28.09 -34.67 -7.32
N PRO A 117 -28.09 -33.45 -7.92
CA PRO A 117 -27.94 -33.26 -9.34
C PRO A 117 -26.70 -33.93 -9.95
N LEU A 118 -25.62 -34.09 -9.19
CA LEU A 118 -24.37 -34.74 -9.62
C LEU A 118 -24.47 -36.27 -9.57
N VAL A 119 -25.50 -36.82 -8.92
CA VAL A 119 -25.79 -38.26 -8.82
C VAL A 119 -26.84 -38.69 -9.86
N ILE A 120 -27.93 -37.93 -10.00
CA ILE A 120 -29.01 -38.24 -10.94
C ILE A 120 -28.74 -37.74 -12.36
N GLY A 121 -27.81 -36.77 -12.52
CA GLY A 121 -27.35 -36.20 -13.79
C GLY A 121 -25.84 -36.30 -13.97
N GLU A 122 -25.32 -35.78 -15.10
CA GLU A 122 -23.88 -35.74 -15.35
C GLU A 122 -23.14 -35.03 -14.24
N PRO A 123 -22.05 -35.60 -13.68
CA PRO A 123 -21.28 -36.76 -14.17
C PRO A 123 -21.70 -38.13 -13.61
N TYR A 124 -22.88 -38.25 -12.99
CA TYR A 124 -23.42 -39.52 -12.42
C TYR A 124 -22.53 -40.13 -11.33
N ILE A 125 -22.11 -39.33 -10.37
CA ILE A 125 -21.23 -39.75 -9.27
C ILE A 125 -21.88 -40.85 -8.46
N ARG A 126 -21.11 -41.91 -8.18
CA ARG A 126 -21.50 -43.03 -7.32
C ARG A 126 -20.60 -43.16 -6.10
N PHE A 127 -19.32 -42.89 -6.28
CA PHE A 127 -18.29 -42.96 -5.27
C PHE A 127 -17.68 -41.58 -5.02
N TYR A 128 -17.46 -41.22 -3.77
CA TYR A 128 -16.78 -40.00 -3.37
C TYR A 128 -15.92 -40.25 -2.14
N THR A 129 -14.66 -39.84 -2.17
CA THR A 129 -13.83 -39.72 -0.95
C THR A 129 -13.16 -38.36 -0.95
N GLY A 130 -13.34 -37.60 0.15
CA GLY A 130 -12.77 -36.28 0.34
C GLY A 130 -12.00 -36.15 1.65
N VAL A 131 -10.84 -35.50 1.58
CA VAL A 131 -9.99 -35.14 2.72
C VAL A 131 -9.99 -33.62 2.85
N PRO A 132 -10.32 -33.08 4.04
CA PRO A 132 -10.34 -31.63 4.23
C PRO A 132 -8.92 -31.03 4.16
N LEU A 133 -8.79 -29.86 3.54
CA LEU A 133 -7.60 -29.04 3.54
C LEU A 133 -7.64 -28.16 4.79
N ILE A 134 -6.86 -28.52 5.79
CA ILE A 134 -6.82 -27.83 7.09
C ILE A 134 -5.58 -26.93 7.12
N ASN A 135 -5.79 -25.62 7.19
CA ASN A 135 -4.70 -24.67 7.25
C ASN A 135 -4.01 -24.66 8.63
N SER A 136 -2.92 -23.90 8.74
CA SER A 136 -2.13 -23.76 10.00
C SER A 136 -2.95 -23.20 11.18
N ASN A 137 -4.07 -22.50 10.91
CA ASN A 137 -4.97 -21.95 11.92
C ASN A 137 -6.13 -22.91 12.28
N GLY A 138 -6.13 -24.14 11.72
CA GLY A 138 -7.12 -25.18 12.02
C GLY A 138 -8.43 -25.07 11.23
N PHE A 139 -8.53 -24.15 10.24
CA PHE A 139 -9.72 -23.99 9.42
C PHE A 139 -9.70 -24.90 8.20
N LYS A 140 -10.85 -25.51 7.88
CA LYS A 140 -11.06 -26.33 6.69
C LYS A 140 -11.41 -25.44 5.51
N VAL A 141 -10.42 -25.01 4.72
CA VAL A 141 -10.59 -24.05 3.60
C VAL A 141 -11.11 -24.71 2.31
N GLY A 142 -10.99 -26.03 2.23
CA GLY A 142 -11.38 -26.80 1.06
C GLY A 142 -11.18 -28.29 1.25
N THR A 143 -11.06 -29.01 0.14
CA THR A 143 -10.87 -30.48 0.12
C THR A 143 -9.98 -30.87 -1.04
N ILE A 144 -9.24 -31.98 -0.89
CA ILE A 144 -8.84 -32.81 -2.02
C ILE A 144 -9.79 -34.00 -2.04
N SER A 145 -10.30 -34.34 -3.22
CA SER A 145 -11.29 -35.41 -3.35
C SER A 145 -11.08 -36.22 -4.63
N VAL A 146 -11.48 -37.47 -4.56
CA VAL A 146 -11.56 -38.39 -5.70
C VAL A 146 -12.98 -38.91 -5.83
N MET A 147 -13.41 -39.16 -7.08
CA MET A 147 -14.78 -39.57 -7.41
C MET A 147 -14.79 -40.59 -8.54
N ASP A 148 -15.81 -41.43 -8.52
CA ASP A 148 -16.07 -42.36 -9.61
C ASP A 148 -17.57 -42.40 -9.96
N THR A 149 -17.87 -42.84 -11.18
CA THR A 149 -19.21 -43.15 -11.68
C THR A 149 -19.68 -44.56 -11.31
N LYS A 150 -18.87 -45.32 -10.60
CA LYS A 150 -19.16 -46.65 -10.05
C LYS A 150 -19.01 -46.62 -8.53
N PRO A 151 -19.84 -47.39 -7.78
CA PRO A 151 -19.62 -47.64 -6.38
C PRO A 151 -18.20 -48.18 -6.11
N GLY A 152 -17.61 -47.75 -4.96
CA GLY A 152 -16.25 -48.16 -4.62
C GLY A 152 -15.89 -47.81 -3.19
N GLU A 153 -14.67 -48.13 -2.80
CA GLU A 153 -14.04 -47.77 -1.54
C GLU A 153 -12.52 -47.62 -1.74
N LEU A 154 -11.85 -46.83 -0.91
CA LEU A 154 -10.39 -46.72 -0.95
C LEU A 154 -9.78 -47.68 0.07
N ASN A 155 -8.66 -48.31 -0.31
CA ASN A 155 -7.86 -49.08 0.62
C ASN A 155 -7.00 -48.14 1.52
N GLU A 156 -6.39 -48.68 2.57
CA GLU A 156 -5.58 -47.92 3.54
C GLU A 156 -4.44 -47.11 2.91
N GLU A 157 -3.77 -47.67 1.88
CA GLU A 157 -2.66 -47.04 1.17
C GLU A 157 -3.14 -45.81 0.37
N GLN A 158 -4.30 -45.97 -0.31
CA GLN A 158 -4.93 -44.87 -1.06
C GLN A 158 -5.41 -43.75 -0.12
N ILE A 159 -6.00 -44.13 0.99
CA ILE A 159 -6.43 -43.20 2.06
C ILE A 159 -5.22 -42.41 2.59
N PHE A 160 -4.13 -43.10 2.97
CA PHE A 160 -2.91 -42.46 3.47
C PHE A 160 -2.32 -41.52 2.43
N THR A 161 -2.32 -41.91 1.17
CA THR A 161 -1.84 -41.09 0.06
C THR A 161 -2.67 -39.82 -0.08
N LEU A 162 -4.01 -39.94 -0.11
CA LEU A 162 -4.88 -38.78 -0.27
C LEU A 162 -4.75 -37.80 0.91
N GLN A 163 -4.59 -38.29 2.14
CA GLN A 163 -4.30 -37.48 3.32
C GLN A 163 -2.94 -36.76 3.21
N THR A 164 -1.95 -37.45 2.67
CA THR A 164 -0.61 -36.86 2.47
C THR A 164 -0.65 -35.77 1.40
N LEU A 165 -1.36 -36.00 0.30
CA LEU A 165 -1.58 -35.00 -0.74
C LEU A 165 -2.37 -33.79 -0.20
N ALA A 166 -3.37 -33.99 0.66
CA ALA A 166 -4.08 -32.89 1.32
C ALA A 166 -3.11 -31.97 2.08
N ARG A 167 -2.18 -32.56 2.84
CA ARG A 167 -1.15 -31.77 3.56
C ARG A 167 -0.20 -31.06 2.60
N GLN A 168 0.14 -31.68 1.45
CA GLN A 168 0.98 -31.00 0.43
C GLN A 168 0.25 -29.82 -0.23
N VAL A 169 -1.04 -29.98 -0.55
CA VAL A 169 -1.86 -28.87 -1.08
C VAL A 169 -1.87 -27.67 -0.12
N VAL A 170 -2.06 -27.92 1.17
CA VAL A 170 -2.02 -26.82 2.15
C VAL A 170 -0.65 -26.14 2.18
N LYS A 171 0.43 -26.92 2.15
CA LYS A 171 1.80 -26.35 2.07
C LYS A 171 2.02 -25.51 0.80
N LEU A 172 1.51 -25.95 -0.35
CA LEU A 172 1.58 -25.15 -1.58
C LEU A 172 0.81 -23.84 -1.45
N LEU A 173 -0.39 -23.87 -0.86
CA LEU A 173 -1.16 -22.65 -0.59
C LEU A 173 -0.40 -21.70 0.34
N ASP A 174 0.18 -22.21 1.43
CA ASP A 174 0.98 -21.42 2.38
C ASP A 174 2.24 -20.83 1.72
N GLN A 175 2.93 -21.59 0.87
CA GLN A 175 4.09 -21.13 0.11
C GLN A 175 3.75 -20.02 -0.88
N ASN A 176 2.66 -20.18 -1.64
CA ASN A 176 2.22 -19.17 -2.59
C ASN A 176 1.86 -17.86 -1.88
N LEU A 177 1.17 -17.94 -0.74
CA LEU A 177 0.88 -16.76 0.08
C LEU A 177 2.16 -16.07 0.57
N LEU A 178 3.12 -16.86 1.09
CA LEU A 178 4.39 -16.33 1.59
C LEU A 178 5.21 -15.69 0.48
N ASN A 179 5.32 -16.33 -0.68
CA ASN A 179 6.04 -15.79 -1.84
C ASN A 179 5.44 -14.44 -2.27
N LYS A 180 4.12 -14.35 -2.36
CA LYS A 180 3.44 -13.10 -2.70
C LYS A 180 3.70 -11.98 -1.69
N GLN A 181 3.71 -12.31 -0.40
CA GLN A 181 4.05 -11.35 0.66
C GLN A 181 5.51 -10.89 0.57
N LEU A 182 6.43 -11.81 0.26
CA LEU A 182 7.85 -11.48 0.05
C LEU A 182 8.06 -10.57 -1.15
N GLU A 183 7.40 -10.83 -2.26
CA GLU A 183 7.45 -10.00 -3.47
C GLU A 183 6.96 -8.58 -3.16
N GLN A 184 5.81 -8.43 -2.49
CA GLN A 184 5.27 -7.12 -2.09
C GLN A 184 6.23 -6.36 -1.14
N GLN A 185 6.86 -7.08 -0.20
CA GLN A 185 7.86 -6.47 0.68
C GLN A 185 9.12 -6.05 -0.08
N GLN A 186 9.58 -6.87 -1.01
CA GLN A 186 10.75 -6.58 -1.84
C GLN A 186 10.51 -5.34 -2.72
N GLU A 187 9.35 -5.25 -3.38
CA GLU A 187 8.97 -4.06 -4.17
C GLU A 187 8.96 -2.80 -3.31
N LYS A 188 8.37 -2.88 -2.11
CA LYS A 188 8.33 -1.75 -1.17
C LYS A 188 9.74 -1.32 -0.74
N LEU A 189 10.60 -2.28 -0.41
CA LEU A 189 12.00 -2.00 -0.05
C LEU A 189 12.77 -1.39 -1.22
N GLN A 190 12.57 -1.90 -2.43
CA GLN A 190 13.20 -1.37 -3.64
C GLN A 190 12.80 0.09 -3.89
N GLN A 191 11.51 0.42 -3.79
CA GLN A 191 11.02 1.80 -3.92
C GLN A 191 11.63 2.72 -2.86
N GLN A 192 11.75 2.25 -1.61
CA GLN A 192 12.39 3.02 -0.55
C GLN A 192 13.88 3.27 -0.83
N MET A 193 14.62 2.26 -1.31
CA MET A 193 16.04 2.39 -1.67
C MET A 193 16.23 3.35 -2.85
N GLU A 194 15.40 3.27 -3.87
CA GLU A 194 15.46 4.18 -5.04
C GLU A 194 15.23 5.63 -4.61
N MET A 195 14.22 5.87 -3.76
CA MET A 195 13.97 7.19 -3.19
C MET A 195 15.16 7.71 -2.38
N GLN A 196 15.73 6.86 -1.51
CA GLN A 196 16.89 7.23 -0.70
C GLN A 196 18.11 7.57 -1.57
N ASN A 197 18.43 6.75 -2.57
CA ASN A 197 19.53 6.99 -3.50
C ASN A 197 19.33 8.27 -4.31
N ARG A 198 18.10 8.55 -4.71
CA ARG A 198 17.75 9.77 -5.42
C ARG A 198 17.99 11.01 -4.57
N ILE A 199 17.53 10.99 -3.31
CA ILE A 199 17.76 12.10 -2.37
C ILE A 199 19.27 12.31 -2.19
N LEU A 200 20.05 11.25 -1.96
CA LEU A 200 21.51 11.33 -1.83
C LEU A 200 22.18 11.92 -3.07
N SER A 201 21.70 11.59 -4.26
CA SER A 201 22.24 12.14 -5.53
C SER A 201 21.98 13.65 -5.66
N ILE A 202 20.75 14.09 -5.37
CA ILE A 202 20.38 15.53 -5.39
C ILE A 202 21.25 16.28 -4.38
N ILE A 203 21.40 15.74 -3.17
CA ILE A 203 22.24 16.32 -2.12
C ILE A 203 23.69 16.48 -2.56
N ALA A 204 24.27 15.41 -3.11
CA ALA A 204 25.66 15.44 -3.54
C ALA A 204 25.90 16.53 -4.61
N HIS A 205 24.92 16.70 -5.50
CA HIS A 205 24.96 17.75 -6.52
C HIS A 205 24.80 19.15 -5.92
N ASP A 206 23.77 19.34 -5.08
CA ASP A 206 23.41 20.66 -4.54
C ASP A 206 24.33 21.16 -3.43
N VAL A 207 25.11 20.28 -2.81
CA VAL A 207 26.21 20.63 -1.89
C VAL A 207 27.49 20.89 -2.66
N ARG A 208 27.82 20.12 -3.69
CA ARG A 208 29.06 20.26 -4.46
C ARG A 208 29.13 21.58 -5.19
N ASN A 209 28.03 22.03 -5.81
CA ASN A 209 28.00 23.23 -6.63
C ASN A 209 28.33 24.52 -5.85
N PRO A 210 27.64 24.83 -4.72
CA PRO A 210 27.96 26.02 -3.92
C PRO A 210 29.36 25.97 -3.32
N ILE A 211 29.82 24.80 -2.84
CA ILE A 211 31.20 24.65 -2.32
C ILE A 211 32.22 24.94 -3.46
N GLY A 212 31.97 24.42 -4.66
CA GLY A 212 32.79 24.70 -5.83
C GLY A 212 32.86 26.19 -6.18
N ALA A 213 31.70 26.87 -6.17
CA ALA A 213 31.61 28.31 -6.44
C ALA A 213 32.37 29.13 -5.37
N VAL A 214 32.17 28.83 -4.10
CA VAL A 214 32.88 29.48 -2.98
C VAL A 214 34.39 29.28 -3.10
N LYS A 215 34.86 28.05 -3.42
CA LYS A 215 36.27 27.75 -3.65
C LYS A 215 36.84 28.62 -4.79
N SER A 216 36.11 28.71 -5.90
CA SER A 216 36.54 29.53 -7.08
C SER A 216 36.65 31.02 -6.71
N ILE A 217 35.71 31.57 -5.93
CA ILE A 217 35.73 32.95 -5.44
C ILE A 217 36.94 33.19 -4.55
N ILE A 218 37.23 32.28 -3.61
CA ILE A 218 38.41 32.37 -2.74
C ILE A 218 39.70 32.32 -3.56
N GLU A 219 39.81 31.45 -4.57
CA GLU A 219 40.98 31.34 -5.42
C GLU A 219 41.22 32.60 -6.30
N LEU A 220 40.14 33.16 -6.84
CA LEU A 220 40.21 34.42 -7.62
C LEU A 220 40.67 35.59 -6.75
N ASN A 221 40.15 35.69 -5.51
CA ASN A 221 40.55 36.73 -4.57
C ASN A 221 42.01 36.57 -4.11
N ALA A 222 42.46 35.35 -3.82
CA ALA A 222 43.84 35.05 -3.43
C ALA A 222 44.85 35.43 -4.52
N ARG A 223 44.46 35.30 -5.80
CA ARG A 223 45.30 35.68 -6.95
C ARG A 223 45.30 37.18 -7.25
N LYS A 224 44.57 38.00 -6.47
CA LYS A 224 44.42 39.45 -6.67
C LYS A 224 43.98 39.88 -8.08
N ILE A 225 43.19 39.03 -8.73
CA ILE A 225 42.65 39.27 -10.09
C ILE A 225 41.44 40.20 -10.04
N LEU A 226 40.78 40.33 -8.89
CA LEU A 226 39.56 41.09 -8.68
C LEU A 226 39.86 42.52 -8.18
N SER A 227 39.04 43.48 -8.58
CA SER A 227 39.03 44.79 -7.94
C SER A 227 38.50 44.67 -6.48
N GLN A 228 38.81 45.66 -5.63
CA GLN A 228 38.36 45.67 -4.25
C GLN A 228 36.81 45.65 -4.12
N HIS A 229 36.12 46.30 -5.06
CA HIS A 229 34.66 46.33 -5.14
C HIS A 229 34.10 44.95 -5.52
N ASP A 230 34.61 44.35 -6.62
CA ASP A 230 34.17 43.03 -7.09
C ASP A 230 34.45 41.92 -6.03
N SER A 231 35.56 42.07 -5.31
CA SER A 231 35.93 41.14 -4.23
C SER A 231 34.88 41.14 -3.09
N VAL A 232 34.41 42.31 -2.66
CA VAL A 232 33.39 42.44 -1.63
C VAL A 232 32.06 41.88 -2.11
N GLU A 233 31.65 42.14 -3.34
CA GLU A 233 30.40 41.65 -3.90
C GLU A 233 30.43 40.12 -4.02
N LEU A 234 31.50 39.54 -4.57
CA LEU A 234 31.66 38.09 -4.67
C LEU A 234 31.76 37.39 -3.32
N MET A 235 32.39 38.01 -2.32
CA MET A 235 32.39 37.47 -0.95
C MET A 235 31.00 37.48 -0.32
N ASN A 236 30.17 38.50 -0.55
CA ASN A 236 28.79 38.52 -0.09
C ASN A 236 27.94 37.44 -0.80
N MET A 237 28.17 37.21 -2.10
CA MET A 237 27.55 36.12 -2.85
C MET A 237 27.97 34.75 -2.28
N ALA A 238 29.25 34.57 -1.97
CA ALA A 238 29.76 33.36 -1.34
C ALA A 238 29.09 33.09 0.04
N GLY A 239 28.95 34.14 0.83
CA GLY A 239 28.24 34.04 2.13
C GLY A 239 26.82 33.53 1.96
N LYS A 240 26.02 34.16 1.08
CA LYS A 240 24.63 33.71 0.78
C LYS A 240 24.58 32.25 0.30
N GLN A 241 25.57 31.83 -0.49
CA GLN A 241 25.65 30.47 -1.02
C GLN A 241 25.95 29.45 0.10
N ILE A 242 26.83 29.82 1.04
CA ILE A 242 27.12 28.99 2.22
C ILE A 242 25.89 28.86 3.10
N ASP A 243 25.17 29.96 3.39
CA ASP A 243 23.96 29.94 4.20
C ASP A 243 22.91 28.99 3.62
N GLY A 244 22.67 29.05 2.30
CA GLY A 244 21.76 28.12 1.61
C GLY A 244 22.22 26.67 1.69
N THR A 245 23.52 26.41 1.66
CA THR A 245 24.09 25.05 1.79
C THR A 245 23.93 24.50 3.21
N VAL A 246 24.12 25.34 4.22
CA VAL A 246 23.90 24.98 5.64
C VAL A 246 22.42 24.67 5.89
N GLU A 247 21.50 25.45 5.34
CA GLU A 247 20.07 25.17 5.42
C GLU A 247 19.73 23.82 4.78
N LEU A 248 20.29 23.53 3.61
CA LEU A 248 20.14 22.24 2.94
C LEU A 248 20.63 21.07 3.81
N LEU A 249 21.82 21.19 4.39
CA LEU A 249 22.39 20.17 5.28
C LEU A 249 21.54 19.95 6.53
N ASN A 250 21.02 21.01 7.14
CA ASN A 250 20.13 20.92 8.29
C ASN A 250 18.83 20.18 7.94
N ASN A 251 18.21 20.53 6.80
CA ASN A 251 17.02 19.83 6.31
C ASN A 251 17.27 18.33 6.10
N LEU A 252 18.48 17.96 5.68
CA LEU A 252 18.94 16.61 5.50
C LEU A 252 19.11 15.83 6.81
N VAL A 253 19.76 16.47 7.79
CA VAL A 253 19.96 15.88 9.12
C VAL A 253 18.60 15.64 9.78
N ASP A 254 17.68 16.58 9.65
CA ASP A 254 16.31 16.44 10.15
C ASP A 254 15.62 15.24 9.48
N TRP A 255 15.68 15.14 8.15
CA TRP A 255 15.12 14.03 7.39
C TRP A 255 15.76 12.67 7.75
N GLY A 256 17.11 12.61 7.76
CA GLY A 256 17.83 11.37 8.08
C GLY A 256 17.55 10.88 9.50
N SER A 257 17.49 11.81 10.46
CA SER A 257 17.16 11.49 11.86
C SER A 257 15.78 10.87 12.01
N MET A 258 14.82 11.29 11.20
CA MET A 258 13.45 10.73 11.20
C MET A 258 13.36 9.39 10.51
N GLN A 259 14.04 9.21 9.37
CA GLN A 259 14.11 7.91 8.69
C GLN A 259 14.70 6.82 9.59
N MET A 260 15.70 7.15 10.41
CA MET A 260 16.33 6.21 11.34
C MET A 260 15.44 5.82 12.53
N ARG A 261 14.49 6.67 12.92
CA ARG A 261 13.58 6.40 14.05
C ARG A 261 12.45 5.43 13.71
N GLY A 262 12.22 5.11 12.41
CA GLY A 262 11.18 4.17 11.95
C GLY A 262 9.75 4.62 12.27
N GLN A 263 8.79 3.67 12.29
CA GLN A 263 7.36 3.96 12.57
C GLN A 263 7.03 4.23 14.06
N GLY A 264 8.02 4.30 14.94
CA GLY A 264 7.85 4.51 16.38
C GLY A 264 7.88 6.00 16.79
N PHE A 265 7.13 6.87 16.07
CA PHE A 265 7.01 8.28 16.49
C PHE A 265 6.20 8.40 17.77
N GLU A 266 6.79 8.98 18.81
CA GLU A 266 6.00 9.46 19.95
C GLU A 266 5.16 10.65 19.50
N LYS A 267 3.86 10.39 19.26
CA LYS A 267 2.89 11.43 18.96
C LYS A 267 2.52 12.14 20.24
N GLU A 268 2.81 13.41 20.31
CA GLU A 268 2.40 14.29 21.41
C GLU A 268 1.28 15.24 20.99
N LYS A 269 0.62 15.84 21.96
CA LYS A 269 -0.45 16.81 21.74
C LYS A 269 0.18 18.18 21.47
N VAL A 270 0.24 18.60 20.20
CA VAL A 270 0.86 19.85 19.76
C VAL A 270 -0.18 20.94 19.65
N HIS A 271 0.04 22.06 20.36
CA HIS A 271 -0.80 23.26 20.26
C HIS A 271 -0.40 24.07 19.03
N MET A 272 -1.21 24.02 17.97
CA MET A 272 -0.84 24.53 16.64
C MET A 272 -0.67 26.05 16.60
N ARG A 273 -1.55 26.81 17.25
CA ARG A 273 -1.44 28.27 17.28
C ARG A 273 -0.13 28.75 17.91
N THR A 274 0.30 28.11 18.98
CA THR A 274 1.57 28.44 19.66
C THR A 274 2.76 28.06 18.76
N LEU A 275 2.71 26.90 18.11
CA LEU A 275 3.76 26.47 17.20
C LEU A 275 3.95 27.45 16.05
N VAL A 276 2.86 27.87 15.38
CA VAL A 276 2.89 28.84 14.28
C VAL A 276 3.38 30.22 14.78
N SER A 277 2.94 30.67 15.94
CA SER A 277 3.39 31.95 16.52
C SER A 277 4.91 31.95 16.80
N ASN A 278 5.46 30.82 17.28
CA ASN A 278 6.89 30.68 17.50
C ASN A 278 7.68 30.65 16.16
N MET A 279 7.10 30.03 15.12
CA MET A 279 7.68 30.09 13.79
C MET A 279 7.71 31.53 13.26
N PHE A 280 6.62 32.25 13.33
CA PHE A 280 6.56 33.65 12.88
C PHE A 280 7.57 34.54 13.55
N LYS A 281 7.79 34.40 14.88
CA LYS A 281 8.85 35.14 15.59
C LYS A 281 10.24 34.85 14.98
N SER A 282 10.54 33.63 14.56
CA SER A 282 11.83 33.31 13.96
C SER A 282 12.00 33.85 12.53
N PHE A 283 10.91 34.15 11.82
CA PHE A 283 10.92 34.74 10.49
C PHE A 283 10.69 36.26 10.48
N GLU A 284 10.43 36.90 11.62
CA GLU A 284 10.02 38.32 11.74
C GLU A 284 11.00 39.27 11.02
N VAL A 285 12.30 39.12 11.25
CA VAL A 285 13.31 39.93 10.62
C VAL A 285 13.34 39.76 9.08
N MET A 286 13.29 38.52 8.64
CA MET A 286 13.31 38.21 7.21
C MET A 286 12.06 38.70 6.47
N ALA A 287 10.89 38.60 7.10
CA ALA A 287 9.63 39.10 6.56
C ALA A 287 9.64 40.65 6.51
N SER A 288 10.13 41.31 7.56
CA SER A 288 10.23 42.77 7.63
C SER A 288 11.15 43.33 6.56
N LEU A 289 12.26 42.68 6.25
CA LEU A 289 13.18 43.09 5.16
C LEU A 289 12.51 43.11 3.77
N LYS A 290 11.48 42.31 3.59
CA LYS A 290 10.66 42.24 2.36
C LYS A 290 9.33 42.99 2.48
N SER A 291 9.08 43.66 3.58
CA SER A 291 7.79 44.31 3.88
C SER A 291 6.60 43.35 3.84
N ASN A 292 6.82 42.07 4.20
CA ASN A 292 5.76 41.06 4.28
C ASN A 292 5.07 41.08 5.65
N ILE A 293 3.75 40.88 5.66
CA ILE A 293 2.93 40.78 6.86
C ILE A 293 2.61 39.29 7.07
N MET A 294 2.84 38.79 8.31
CA MET A 294 2.50 37.39 8.68
C MET A 294 1.25 37.38 9.56
N VAL A 295 0.28 36.54 9.19
CA VAL A 295 -1.03 36.46 9.84
C VAL A 295 -1.30 35.03 10.32
N ASN A 296 -1.48 34.86 11.64
CA ASN A 296 -1.80 33.59 12.27
C ASN A 296 -3.31 33.46 12.49
N LEU A 297 -3.99 32.70 11.66
CA LEU A 297 -5.43 32.40 11.71
C LEU A 297 -5.71 30.96 12.17
N VAL A 298 -4.80 30.38 12.92
CA VAL A 298 -5.01 29.05 13.52
C VAL A 298 -6.02 29.17 14.66
N ASP A 299 -6.97 28.27 14.78
CA ASP A 299 -7.92 28.23 15.88
C ASP A 299 -7.21 28.17 17.23
N GLU A 300 -7.74 28.91 18.25
CA GLU A 300 -7.08 29.09 19.54
C GLU A 300 -6.84 27.78 20.29
N ASP A 301 -7.80 26.88 20.24
CA ASP A 301 -7.77 25.59 20.95
C ASP A 301 -7.42 24.40 20.07
N LEU A 302 -6.80 24.65 18.90
CA LEU A 302 -6.46 23.57 17.98
C LEU A 302 -5.22 22.81 18.46
N PHE A 303 -5.43 21.51 18.76
CA PHE A 303 -4.37 20.55 19.06
C PHE A 303 -4.34 19.46 18.01
N ILE A 304 -3.15 19.08 17.56
CA ILE A 304 -2.91 17.94 16.67
C ILE A 304 -2.07 16.90 17.41
N LYS A 305 -2.44 15.61 17.28
CA LYS A 305 -1.66 14.50 17.79
C LYS A 305 -0.58 14.14 16.77
N SER A 306 0.62 14.70 16.91
CA SER A 306 1.69 14.59 15.90
C SER A 306 3.08 14.56 16.53
N GLU A 307 4.08 14.25 15.74
CA GLU A 307 5.49 14.42 16.10
C GLU A 307 5.89 15.88 15.86
N ILE A 308 6.29 16.58 16.93
CA ILE A 308 6.49 18.02 16.92
C ILE A 308 7.60 18.49 15.97
N ASN A 309 8.69 17.72 15.83
CA ASN A 309 9.79 18.12 14.96
C ASN A 309 9.43 18.00 13.47
N SER A 310 8.64 16.98 13.09
CA SER A 310 8.05 16.86 11.75
C SER A 310 7.17 18.06 11.42
N MET A 311 6.30 18.43 12.35
CA MET A 311 5.41 19.56 12.16
C MET A 311 6.18 20.89 12.08
N ARG A 312 7.22 21.06 12.90
CA ARG A 312 8.14 22.22 12.81
C ARG A 312 8.85 22.28 11.47
N PHE A 313 9.36 21.15 10.98
CA PHE A 313 10.01 21.08 9.67
C PHE A 313 9.06 21.50 8.55
N ILE A 314 7.85 20.92 8.51
CA ILE A 314 6.82 21.22 7.51
C ILE A 314 6.50 22.73 7.51
N LEU A 315 6.17 23.28 8.69
CA LEU A 315 5.82 24.70 8.81
C LEU A 315 6.98 25.61 8.45
N ARG A 316 8.19 25.33 8.93
CA ARG A 316 9.40 26.11 8.61
C ARG A 316 9.60 26.18 7.09
N ASN A 317 9.50 25.04 6.41
CA ASN A 317 9.71 24.97 4.98
C ASN A 317 8.62 25.73 4.20
N LEU A 318 7.36 25.56 4.55
CA LEU A 318 6.26 26.25 3.88
C LEU A 318 6.29 27.76 4.12
N ILE A 319 6.55 28.23 5.35
CA ILE A 319 6.67 29.64 5.68
C ILE A 319 7.89 30.26 5.02
N SER A 320 9.03 29.56 5.00
CA SER A 320 10.24 30.01 4.28
C SER A 320 9.97 30.19 2.78
N ASN A 321 9.30 29.23 2.14
CA ASN A 321 8.92 29.34 0.73
C ASN A 321 7.95 30.50 0.50
N ALA A 322 6.92 30.66 1.31
CA ALA A 322 5.99 31.79 1.23
C ALA A 322 6.71 33.13 1.33
N ASN A 323 7.64 33.29 2.29
CA ASN A 323 8.43 34.52 2.42
C ASN A 323 9.42 34.74 1.26
N LYS A 324 9.99 33.66 0.74
CA LYS A 324 10.91 33.71 -0.41
C LYS A 324 10.23 34.26 -1.67
N PHE A 325 8.99 33.86 -1.93
CA PHE A 325 8.27 34.21 -3.16
C PHE A 325 7.29 35.37 -3.02
N THR A 326 7.24 36.01 -1.83
CA THR A 326 6.40 37.18 -1.54
C THR A 326 7.26 38.40 -1.25
N LYS A 327 6.87 39.55 -1.77
CA LYS A 327 7.42 40.87 -1.45
C LYS A 327 6.25 41.85 -1.32
N GLU A 328 6.25 42.66 -0.25
CA GLU A 328 5.21 43.64 0.05
C GLU A 328 3.80 42.98 0.08
N GLY A 329 3.71 41.75 0.63
CA GLY A 329 2.50 40.95 0.63
C GLY A 329 2.17 40.36 1.97
N VAL A 330 1.24 39.40 1.96
CA VAL A 330 0.71 38.76 3.18
C VAL A 330 0.98 37.25 3.12
N ILE A 331 1.46 36.72 4.24
CA ILE A 331 1.65 35.29 4.47
C ILE A 331 0.72 34.85 5.58
N THR A 332 -0.21 33.98 5.30
CA THR A 332 -1.25 33.54 6.22
C THR A 332 -1.09 32.07 6.53
N VAL A 333 -1.10 31.71 7.81
CA VAL A 333 -1.25 30.31 8.25
C VAL A 333 -2.64 30.18 8.88
N TYR A 334 -3.44 29.31 8.30
CA TYR A 334 -4.77 28.96 8.75
C TYR A 334 -4.83 27.49 9.11
N ALA A 335 -5.45 27.13 10.22
CA ALA A 335 -5.74 25.76 10.56
C ALA A 335 -7.05 25.65 11.31
N HIS A 336 -7.86 24.66 10.92
CA HIS A 336 -9.17 24.39 11.45
C HIS A 336 -9.43 22.88 11.50
N LYS A 337 -10.22 22.45 12.47
CA LYS A 337 -10.66 21.06 12.58
C LYS A 337 -12.14 20.98 12.18
N GLU A 338 -12.42 20.10 11.22
CA GLU A 338 -13.78 19.78 10.78
C GLU A 338 -14.01 18.27 10.96
N ASP A 339 -14.93 17.90 11.85
CA ASP A 339 -15.20 16.52 12.26
C ASP A 339 -13.94 15.76 12.72
N LYS A 340 -13.44 14.85 11.87
CA LYS A 340 -12.24 14.03 12.12
C LYS A 340 -11.03 14.45 11.29
N GLU A 341 -11.18 15.47 10.47
CA GLU A 341 -10.12 15.96 9.60
C GLU A 341 -9.61 17.32 10.09
N ILE A 342 -8.31 17.50 10.08
CA ILE A 342 -7.68 18.79 10.39
C ILE A 342 -7.07 19.30 9.09
N MET A 343 -7.50 20.50 8.68
CA MET A 343 -6.94 21.21 7.55
C MET A 343 -6.00 22.31 8.09
N LEU A 344 -4.75 22.28 7.61
CA LEU A 344 -3.74 23.31 7.84
C LEU A 344 -3.34 23.89 6.49
N SER A 345 -3.34 25.21 6.34
CA SER A 345 -2.86 25.84 5.12
C SER A 345 -1.84 26.93 5.39
N VAL A 346 -0.87 27.06 4.47
CA VAL A 346 0.04 28.19 4.37
C VAL A 346 -0.20 28.84 3.01
N SER A 347 -0.64 30.11 3.04
CA SER A 347 -1.00 30.89 1.86
C SER A 347 -0.17 32.15 1.78
N ASP A 348 0.26 32.51 0.58
CA ASP A 348 0.96 33.74 0.29
C ASP A 348 0.30 34.53 -0.85
N THR A 349 0.55 35.84 -0.91
CA THR A 349 0.11 36.72 -2.00
C THR A 349 1.26 37.07 -2.93
N GLY A 350 2.19 36.15 -3.14
CA GLY A 350 3.38 36.35 -3.92
C GLY A 350 3.20 36.13 -5.43
N VAL A 351 4.29 35.84 -6.11
CA VAL A 351 4.33 35.74 -7.59
C VAL A 351 3.55 34.55 -8.15
N GLY A 352 3.20 33.56 -7.35
CA GLY A 352 2.51 32.37 -7.78
C GLY A 352 3.30 31.49 -8.76
N MET A 353 2.63 30.51 -9.37
CA MET A 353 3.23 29.51 -10.26
C MET A 353 2.35 29.23 -11.49
N THR A 354 3.00 28.86 -12.62
CA THR A 354 2.32 28.33 -13.80
C THR A 354 1.82 26.90 -13.54
N GLU A 355 0.82 26.45 -14.32
CA GLU A 355 0.35 25.06 -14.27
C GLU A 355 1.47 24.04 -14.55
N GLU A 356 2.43 24.38 -15.44
CA GLU A 356 3.57 23.51 -15.74
C GLU A 356 4.51 23.34 -14.54
N VAL A 357 4.78 24.42 -13.80
CA VAL A 357 5.60 24.39 -12.58
C VAL A 357 4.86 23.64 -11.48
N LYS A 358 3.57 23.90 -11.32
CA LYS A 358 2.72 23.25 -10.32
C LYS A 358 2.67 21.73 -10.53
N ALA A 359 2.51 21.26 -11.78
CA ALA A 359 2.48 19.85 -12.13
C ALA A 359 3.80 19.13 -11.77
N LYS A 360 4.92 19.83 -11.82
CA LYS A 360 6.27 19.30 -11.57
C LYS A 360 6.75 19.48 -10.13
N LEU A 361 5.98 20.14 -9.25
CA LEU A 361 6.40 20.45 -7.87
C LEU A 361 6.82 19.23 -7.05
N PHE A 362 6.19 18.09 -7.30
CA PHE A 362 6.42 16.83 -6.60
C PHE A 362 7.04 15.77 -7.51
N ASP A 363 7.34 16.14 -8.76
CA ASP A 363 7.97 15.27 -9.75
C ASP A 363 9.48 15.43 -9.63
N GLY A 364 10.10 14.53 -8.89
CA GLY A 364 11.52 14.61 -8.60
C GLY A 364 12.44 14.43 -9.82
N GLU A 365 11.94 14.23 -11.07
CA GLU A 365 12.78 14.04 -12.27
C GLU A 365 13.18 15.35 -12.96
N HIS A 366 12.41 16.41 -12.81
CA HIS A 366 12.62 17.69 -13.50
C HIS A 366 12.75 18.84 -12.53
N TYR A 367 13.59 18.64 -11.52
CA TYR A 367 13.81 19.62 -10.49
C TYR A 367 14.51 20.89 -11.06
N GLN A 368 13.79 22.02 -11.14
CA GLN A 368 14.36 23.34 -11.38
C GLN A 368 14.03 24.27 -10.21
N SER A 369 15.06 24.63 -9.46
CA SER A 369 14.94 25.68 -8.43
C SER A 369 14.60 27.00 -9.09
N THR A 370 13.48 27.62 -8.72
CA THR A 370 13.15 28.99 -9.13
C THR A 370 13.77 30.00 -8.18
N THR A 371 14.23 31.13 -8.72
CA THR A 371 14.78 32.25 -7.95
C THR A 371 13.64 32.98 -7.23
N GLY A 372 13.82 33.28 -5.96
CA GLY A 372 12.87 34.08 -5.16
C GLY A 372 12.89 35.56 -5.51
N THR A 373 11.98 36.34 -4.90
CA THR A 373 11.83 37.79 -5.14
C THR A 373 13.03 38.64 -4.69
N GLY A 374 13.98 38.07 -3.95
CA GLY A 374 15.24 38.72 -3.50
C GLY A 374 16.49 38.01 -4.03
N ASP A 375 16.43 37.39 -5.21
CA ASP A 375 17.50 36.57 -5.80
C ASP A 375 17.94 35.35 -4.96
N GLU A 376 17.09 34.87 -4.04
CA GLU A 376 17.36 33.68 -3.26
C GLU A 376 17.14 32.42 -4.12
N LYS A 377 18.16 31.57 -4.27
CA LYS A 377 18.03 30.24 -4.83
C LYS A 377 17.59 29.26 -3.73
N GLY A 378 16.54 28.49 -3.98
CA GLY A 378 16.14 27.38 -3.09
C GLY A 378 16.82 26.07 -3.46
N SER A 379 16.95 25.16 -2.52
CA SER A 379 17.41 23.81 -2.79
C SER A 379 16.35 22.95 -3.48
N GLY A 380 15.03 23.33 -3.36
CA GLY A 380 13.82 22.71 -3.80
C GLY A 380 13.54 21.31 -3.24
N LEU A 381 14.46 20.74 -2.54
CA LEU A 381 14.21 19.55 -1.75
C LEU A 381 13.13 19.76 -0.70
N GLY A 382 12.92 21.00 -0.26
CA GLY A 382 12.01 21.34 0.81
C GLY A 382 10.59 20.81 0.60
N LEU A 383 9.97 21.01 -0.57
CA LEU A 383 8.61 20.52 -0.84
C LEU A 383 8.55 19.02 -1.03
N ILE A 384 9.57 18.39 -1.59
CA ILE A 384 9.67 16.93 -1.73
C ILE A 384 9.71 16.30 -0.34
N LEU A 385 10.63 16.77 0.52
CA LEU A 385 10.73 16.31 1.90
C LEU A 385 9.47 16.62 2.70
N THR A 386 8.83 17.78 2.48
CA THR A 386 7.55 18.12 3.13
C THR A 386 6.47 17.10 2.76
N LYS A 387 6.37 16.69 1.49
CA LYS A 387 5.42 15.65 1.06
C LYS A 387 5.70 14.33 1.78
N ASP A 388 6.95 13.91 1.88
CA ASP A 388 7.33 12.67 2.58
C ASP A 388 6.97 12.73 4.07
N PHE A 389 7.26 13.85 4.75
CA PHE A 389 6.88 14.06 6.15
C PHE A 389 5.37 13.99 6.37
N ILE A 390 4.59 14.61 5.48
CA ILE A 390 3.13 14.60 5.56
C ILE A 390 2.60 13.17 5.39
N HIS A 391 3.12 12.41 4.42
CA HIS A 391 2.74 11.00 4.23
C HIS A 391 3.13 10.13 5.43
N MET A 392 4.31 10.33 6.03
CA MET A 392 4.70 9.62 7.25
C MET A 392 3.79 9.93 8.44
N LEU A 393 3.26 11.14 8.52
CA LEU A 393 2.27 11.53 9.55
C LEU A 393 0.85 11.03 9.24
N GLY A 394 0.63 10.38 8.07
CA GLY A 394 -0.67 9.89 7.63
C GLY A 394 -1.57 10.95 7.01
N GLY A 395 -0.98 12.07 6.57
CA GLY A 395 -1.69 13.18 5.93
C GLY A 395 -1.57 13.20 4.41
N SER A 396 -2.20 14.20 3.79
CA SER A 396 -2.10 14.51 2.36
C SER A 396 -1.80 15.99 2.13
N ILE A 397 -1.25 16.31 0.94
CA ILE A 397 -0.88 17.67 0.55
C ILE A 397 -1.55 18.03 -0.78
N LYS A 398 -2.09 19.26 -0.85
CA LYS A 398 -2.64 19.88 -2.07
C LYS A 398 -2.04 21.27 -2.25
N VAL A 399 -1.73 21.64 -3.50
CA VAL A 399 -1.18 22.97 -3.83
C VAL A 399 -2.10 23.66 -4.83
N GLU A 400 -2.48 24.89 -4.52
CA GLU A 400 -3.19 25.80 -5.42
C GLU A 400 -2.35 27.03 -5.63
N SER A 401 -2.14 27.42 -6.88
CA SER A 401 -1.33 28.60 -7.22
C SER A 401 -1.79 29.21 -8.53
N THR A 402 -1.72 30.52 -8.60
CA THR A 402 -2.02 31.29 -9.80
C THR A 402 -0.98 32.41 -9.93
N ILE A 403 -0.46 32.66 -11.12
CA ILE A 403 0.51 33.72 -11.38
C ILE A 403 -0.06 35.05 -10.86
N ASP A 404 0.78 35.82 -10.17
CA ASP A 404 0.51 37.14 -9.57
C ASP A 404 -0.65 37.17 -8.54
N LYS A 405 -1.12 35.99 -8.10
CA LYS A 405 -2.13 35.87 -7.04
C LYS A 405 -1.60 35.15 -5.80
N GLY A 406 -0.44 34.49 -5.92
CA GLY A 406 0.19 33.77 -4.84
C GLY A 406 -0.05 32.27 -4.87
N THR A 407 0.32 31.62 -3.78
CA THR A 407 0.27 30.18 -3.59
C THR A 407 -0.41 29.80 -2.27
N SER A 408 -1.21 28.76 -2.26
CA SER A 408 -1.77 28.15 -1.07
C SER A 408 -1.42 26.65 -1.05
N VAL A 409 -0.78 26.22 0.05
CA VAL A 409 -0.46 24.82 0.30
C VAL A 409 -1.38 24.32 1.42
N TYR A 410 -2.17 23.33 1.12
CA TYR A 410 -3.12 22.71 2.05
C TYR A 410 -2.61 21.34 2.49
N LEU A 411 -2.68 21.09 3.78
CA LEU A 411 -2.31 19.85 4.44
C LEU A 411 -3.52 19.29 5.16
N TYR A 412 -3.79 18.01 4.98
CA TYR A 412 -4.92 17.33 5.62
C TYR A 412 -4.41 16.19 6.49
N PHE A 413 -4.90 16.11 7.73
CA PHE A 413 -4.53 15.11 8.71
C PHE A 413 -5.79 14.49 9.31
N ASN A 414 -5.79 13.20 9.56
CA ASN A 414 -6.81 12.54 10.37
C ASN A 414 -6.45 12.67 11.85
N ASP A 415 -7.45 13.03 12.70
CA ASP A 415 -7.28 13.18 14.16
C ASP A 415 -7.12 11.82 14.86
#